data_f6d45f6317194a12202d64953c703d49
#
_entry.id   f6d45f6317194a12202d64953c703d49
#
_cell.length_a   1.000
_cell.length_b   1.000
_cell.length_c   1.000
_cell.angle_alpha   90.00
_cell.angle_beta   90.00
_cell.angle_gamma   90.00
#
_symmetry.space_group_name_H-M   'P 1'
#
loop_
_entity.id
_entity.type
_entity.pdbx_description
1 polymer ?
#
loop_
_entity_poly.entity_id
_entity_poly.type
_entity_poly.pdbx_seq_one_letter_code
_entity_poly.pdbx_strand_id
1 'polypeptide(L)'
;MSIGRIFRRAAALAAPAFALWLTAFSPGALAQSGPTFRDIHVDVQPLRANAGDPTATWVQEDLQRDLAQALAGRMSPGGAPLTVRIDYLTLGPATGEMLHASATLDNILGVAMIGGKEVPVRATSSFYTNPIAQTMIEESNRDRVAQLSQALAYWIGRGDYF
;
A
#
# COMPACT_ATOMS: atom_id res chain seq x y z
N MET A 1 29.46 83.48 -31.52
CA MET A 1 29.81 82.21 -32.19
C MET A 1 30.70 81.45 -31.21
N SER A 2 30.12 80.46 -30.49
CA SER A 2 30.90 79.71 -29.55
C SER A 2 30.30 78.30 -29.46
N ILE A 3 31.13 77.34 -29.73
CA ILE A 3 30.79 75.92 -29.88
C ILE A 3 31.01 75.26 -28.49
N GLY A 4 29.88 74.85 -27.90
CA GLY A 4 29.90 74.12 -26.64
C GLY A 4 30.22 72.63 -26.82
N ARG A 5 31.29 72.17 -26.20
CA ARG A 5 31.66 70.73 -26.13
C ARG A 5 30.89 70.07 -25.01
N ILE A 6 30.07 69.10 -25.36
CA ILE A 6 29.32 68.26 -24.43
C ILE A 6 30.21 67.04 -24.11
N PHE A 7 30.66 66.94 -22.85
CA PHE A 7 31.34 65.74 -22.32
C PHE A 7 30.30 64.64 -22.01
N ARG A 8 30.36 63.58 -22.78
CA ARG A 8 29.66 62.34 -22.44
C ARG A 8 30.50 61.56 -21.43
N ARG A 9 30.06 61.51 -20.20
CA ARG A 9 30.54 60.55 -19.20
C ARG A 9 29.84 59.21 -19.41
N ALA A 10 30.54 58.19 -19.80
CA ALA A 10 30.10 56.80 -19.79
C ALA A 10 30.16 56.27 -18.38
N ALA A 11 28.95 56.02 -17.78
CA ALA A 11 28.86 55.31 -16.52
C ALA A 11 28.86 53.82 -16.81
N ALA A 12 29.93 53.13 -16.43
CA ALA A 12 30.00 51.66 -16.45
C ALA A 12 29.16 51.09 -15.33
N LEU A 13 28.03 50.52 -15.66
CA LEU A 13 27.20 49.75 -14.73
C LEU A 13 27.82 48.33 -14.59
N ALA A 14 28.49 48.12 -13.45
CA ALA A 14 28.88 46.78 -13.03
C ALA A 14 27.65 46.02 -12.54
N ALA A 15 27.21 45.01 -13.29
CA ALA A 15 26.20 44.07 -12.90
C ALA A 15 26.80 43.03 -11.93
N PRO A 16 26.25 42.85 -10.72
CA PRO A 16 26.66 41.72 -9.88
C PRO A 16 26.07 40.43 -10.44
N ALA A 17 26.95 39.49 -10.80
CA ALA A 17 26.58 38.13 -11.13
C ALA A 17 26.08 37.43 -9.88
N PHE A 18 24.77 37.36 -9.72
CA PHE A 18 24.14 36.48 -8.74
C PHE A 18 24.28 35.03 -9.24
N ALA A 19 25.30 34.34 -8.75
CA ALA A 19 25.40 32.90 -8.90
C ALA A 19 24.32 32.24 -8.06
N LEU A 20 23.20 31.89 -8.69
CA LEU A 20 22.16 31.01 -8.11
C LEU A 20 22.76 29.62 -7.91
N TRP A 21 23.19 29.33 -6.71
CA TRP A 21 23.42 27.96 -6.25
C TRP A 21 22.06 27.28 -6.14
N LEU A 22 21.61 26.65 -7.21
CA LEU A 22 20.57 25.63 -7.16
C LEU A 22 21.16 24.41 -6.44
N THR A 23 21.06 24.39 -5.12
CA THR A 23 21.18 23.15 -4.36
C THR A 23 20.01 22.28 -4.79
N ALA A 24 20.30 21.31 -5.65
CA ALA A 24 19.41 20.22 -5.93
C ALA A 24 19.15 19.51 -4.61
N PHE A 25 18.06 19.88 -3.95
CA PHE A 25 17.44 19.03 -2.93
C PHE A 25 16.98 17.77 -3.67
N SER A 26 17.86 16.77 -3.74
CA SER A 26 17.42 15.41 -3.96
C SER A 26 16.49 15.12 -2.78
N PRO A 27 15.18 14.85 -3.00
CA PRO A 27 14.36 14.32 -1.92
C PRO A 27 15.05 13.01 -1.55
N GLY A 28 15.75 13.02 -0.42
CA GLY A 28 16.34 11.83 0.13
C GLY A 28 15.21 10.82 0.21
N ALA A 29 15.26 9.78 -0.62
CA ALA A 29 14.42 8.63 -0.46
C ALA A 29 14.63 8.21 0.99
N LEU A 30 13.64 8.44 1.84
CA LEU A 30 13.62 7.90 3.18
C LEU A 30 13.74 6.40 2.95
N ALA A 31 14.96 5.88 3.13
CA ALA A 31 15.22 4.47 3.02
C ALA A 31 14.30 3.81 4.04
N GLN A 32 13.24 3.17 3.56
CA GLN A 32 12.34 2.41 4.42
C GLN A 32 13.20 1.33 5.07
N SER A 33 13.52 1.53 6.34
CA SER A 33 14.34 0.63 7.14
C SER A 33 13.53 -0.63 7.40
N GLY A 34 13.60 -1.58 6.51
CA GLY A 34 12.90 -2.85 6.62
C GLY A 34 13.52 -3.90 5.70
N PRO A 35 13.15 -5.17 5.86
CA PRO A 35 13.68 -6.22 5.02
C PRO A 35 13.37 -5.97 3.55
N THR A 36 14.31 -6.34 2.67
CA THR A 36 14.09 -6.37 1.22
C THR A 36 13.63 -7.76 0.80
N PHE A 37 12.86 -7.83 -0.27
CA PHE A 37 12.24 -9.07 -0.77
C PHE A 37 12.69 -9.34 -2.20
N ARG A 38 12.93 -10.62 -2.54
CA ARG A 38 13.25 -11.03 -3.91
C ARG A 38 12.02 -11.49 -4.68
N ASP A 39 11.08 -12.12 -3.97
CA ASP A 39 9.83 -12.64 -4.49
C ASP A 39 8.73 -12.54 -3.44
N ILE A 40 7.49 -12.56 -3.90
CA ILE A 40 6.28 -12.53 -3.08
C ILE A 40 5.39 -13.68 -3.53
N HIS A 41 4.97 -14.53 -2.59
CA HIS A 41 4.06 -15.63 -2.83
C HIS A 41 2.89 -15.58 -1.85
N VAL A 42 1.67 -15.73 -2.36
CA VAL A 42 0.46 -15.84 -1.53
C VAL A 42 -0.05 -17.28 -1.58
N ASP A 43 -0.10 -17.92 -0.41
CA ASP A 43 -0.62 -19.28 -0.23
C ASP A 43 -2.03 -19.20 0.40
N VAL A 44 -3.03 -19.63 -0.35
CA VAL A 44 -4.43 -19.66 0.08
C VAL A 44 -4.98 -21.08 0.24
N GLN A 45 -4.12 -22.10 0.26
CA GLN A 45 -4.57 -23.50 0.36
C GLN A 45 -5.39 -23.76 1.64
N PRO A 46 -4.98 -23.29 2.83
CA PRO A 46 -5.80 -23.46 4.03
C PRO A 46 -7.13 -22.72 3.93
N LEU A 47 -7.14 -21.51 3.36
CA LEU A 47 -8.36 -20.75 3.14
C LEU A 47 -9.31 -21.45 2.18
N ARG A 48 -8.79 -22.03 1.09
CA ARG A 48 -9.60 -22.77 0.10
C ARG A 48 -10.32 -23.95 0.71
N ALA A 49 -9.70 -24.63 1.67
CA ALA A 49 -10.32 -25.73 2.39
C ALA A 49 -11.49 -25.25 3.29
N ASN A 50 -11.44 -24.01 3.78
CA ASN A 50 -12.42 -23.48 4.73
C ASN A 50 -13.51 -22.61 4.09
N ALA A 51 -13.12 -21.72 3.16
CA ALA A 51 -14.03 -20.77 2.52
C ALA A 51 -14.41 -21.15 1.09
N GLY A 52 -13.70 -22.12 0.50
CA GLY A 52 -13.92 -22.57 -0.88
C GLY A 52 -13.49 -21.57 -1.95
N ASP A 53 -13.64 -21.97 -3.19
CA ASP A 53 -13.62 -21.09 -4.35
C ASP A 53 -15.04 -20.53 -4.56
N PRO A 54 -15.19 -19.26 -5.00
CA PRO A 54 -14.17 -18.36 -5.57
C PRO A 54 -13.42 -17.51 -4.53
N THR A 55 -13.82 -17.49 -3.26
CA THR A 55 -13.28 -16.56 -2.23
C THR A 55 -11.76 -16.67 -2.10
N ALA A 56 -11.21 -17.90 -2.06
CA ALA A 56 -9.76 -18.09 -1.96
C ALA A 56 -9.02 -17.54 -3.19
N THR A 57 -9.59 -17.71 -4.38
CA THR A 57 -9.02 -17.17 -5.61
C THR A 57 -9.00 -15.63 -5.59
N TRP A 58 -10.07 -15.00 -5.15
CA TRP A 58 -10.12 -13.54 -5.01
C TRP A 58 -9.05 -13.02 -4.04
N VAL A 59 -8.91 -13.65 -2.88
CA VAL A 59 -7.86 -13.28 -1.91
C VAL A 59 -6.48 -13.43 -2.54
N GLN A 60 -6.20 -14.52 -3.24
CA GLN A 60 -4.91 -14.78 -3.86
C GLN A 60 -4.56 -13.69 -4.89
N GLU A 61 -5.48 -13.38 -5.79
CA GLU A 61 -5.27 -12.39 -6.84
C GLU A 61 -5.08 -10.98 -6.29
N ASP A 62 -5.98 -10.55 -5.38
CA ASP A 62 -5.95 -9.20 -4.82
C ASP A 62 -4.74 -9.01 -3.93
N LEU A 63 -4.49 -9.92 -2.99
CA LEU A 63 -3.38 -9.81 -2.05
C LEU A 63 -2.03 -9.89 -2.76
N GLN A 64 -1.87 -10.73 -3.79
CA GLN A 64 -0.65 -10.81 -4.60
C GLN A 64 -0.37 -9.48 -5.29
N ARG A 65 -1.38 -8.88 -5.90
CA ARG A 65 -1.29 -7.56 -6.57
C ARG A 65 -0.96 -6.45 -5.56
N ASP A 66 -1.69 -6.41 -4.44
CA ASP A 66 -1.59 -5.34 -3.48
C ASP A 66 -0.26 -5.38 -2.70
N LEU A 67 0.26 -6.58 -2.40
CA LEU A 67 1.60 -6.77 -1.85
C LEU A 67 2.69 -6.33 -2.84
N ALA A 68 2.56 -6.70 -4.11
CA ALA A 68 3.52 -6.27 -5.14
C ALA A 68 3.57 -4.75 -5.23
N GLN A 69 2.44 -4.07 -5.11
CA GLN A 69 2.36 -2.61 -5.10
C GLN A 69 2.94 -2.01 -3.80
N ALA A 70 2.54 -2.54 -2.64
CA ALA A 70 2.97 -2.02 -1.34
C ALA A 70 4.48 -2.20 -1.10
N LEU A 71 5.08 -3.25 -1.67
CA LEU A 71 6.48 -3.60 -1.50
C LEU A 71 7.38 -3.23 -2.70
N ALA A 72 6.85 -2.53 -3.72
CA ALA A 72 7.59 -2.21 -4.94
C ALA A 72 8.95 -1.56 -4.67
N GLY A 73 9.03 -0.65 -3.69
CA GLY A 73 10.27 0.03 -3.29
C GLY A 73 11.23 -0.83 -2.45
N ARG A 74 10.83 -2.04 -2.07
CA ARG A 74 11.61 -2.98 -1.23
C ARG A 74 11.97 -4.26 -1.97
N MET A 75 11.70 -4.34 -3.26
CA MET A 75 12.08 -5.49 -4.10
C MET A 75 13.56 -5.43 -4.46
N SER A 76 14.29 -6.52 -4.23
CA SER A 76 15.73 -6.63 -4.53
C SER A 76 16.10 -8.09 -4.79
N PRO A 77 16.95 -8.38 -5.79
CA PRO A 77 17.39 -9.75 -6.09
C PRO A 77 18.07 -10.47 -4.92
N GLY A 78 18.73 -9.70 -4.03
CA GLY A 78 19.38 -10.22 -2.82
C GLY A 78 18.46 -10.31 -1.60
N GLY A 79 17.18 -9.94 -1.73
CA GLY A 79 16.22 -9.96 -0.64
C GLY A 79 15.79 -11.36 -0.21
N ALA A 80 15.08 -11.44 0.90
CA ALA A 80 14.48 -12.69 1.37
C ALA A 80 13.19 -13.03 0.58
N PRO A 81 12.80 -14.30 0.44
CA PRO A 81 11.47 -14.64 -0.05
C PRO A 81 10.42 -14.24 1.00
N LEU A 82 9.30 -13.69 0.52
CA LEU A 82 8.12 -13.44 1.32
C LEU A 82 7.01 -14.40 0.91
N THR A 83 6.55 -15.23 1.83
CA THR A 83 5.33 -16.03 1.64
C THR A 83 4.28 -15.57 2.64
N VAL A 84 3.09 -15.21 2.16
CA VAL A 84 1.95 -14.86 3.01
C VAL A 84 0.91 -15.96 2.88
N ARG A 85 0.79 -16.79 3.91
CA ARG A 85 -0.23 -17.84 3.99
C ARG A 85 -1.48 -17.27 4.66
N ILE A 86 -2.63 -17.45 4.02
CA ILE A 86 -3.92 -17.04 4.57
C ILE A 86 -4.65 -18.28 5.09
N ASP A 87 -4.86 -18.28 6.38
CA ASP A 87 -5.48 -19.41 7.08
C ASP A 87 -6.99 -19.24 7.21
N TYR A 88 -7.48 -17.99 7.35
CA TYR A 88 -8.89 -17.74 7.66
C TYR A 88 -9.38 -16.39 7.14
N LEU A 89 -10.63 -16.39 6.68
CA LEU A 89 -11.38 -15.18 6.31
C LEU A 89 -12.80 -15.28 6.86
N THR A 90 -13.25 -14.22 7.53
CA THR A 90 -14.65 -14.06 7.94
C THR A 90 -15.20 -12.80 7.32
N LEU A 91 -16.31 -12.93 6.63
CA LEU A 91 -17.13 -11.80 6.23
C LEU A 91 -18.35 -11.76 7.14
N GLY A 92 -18.52 -10.65 7.86
CA GLY A 92 -19.70 -10.44 8.70
C GLY A 92 -21.00 -10.52 7.90
N PRO A 93 -22.16 -10.69 8.55
CA PRO A 93 -23.43 -10.79 7.86
C PRO A 93 -23.70 -9.55 7.00
N ALA A 94 -24.07 -9.77 5.74
CA ALA A 94 -24.42 -8.71 4.80
C ALA A 94 -25.76 -8.04 5.10
N THR A 95 -26.52 -8.56 6.06
CA THR A 95 -27.87 -8.09 6.41
C THR A 95 -27.82 -7.00 7.45
N GLY A 96 -28.57 -5.93 7.21
CA GLY A 96 -28.71 -4.76 8.11
C GLY A 96 -29.41 -5.03 9.46
N GLU A 97 -29.37 -6.25 9.97
CA GLU A 97 -29.80 -6.59 11.32
C GLU A 97 -28.86 -6.08 12.43
N MET A 98 -28.14 -5.02 12.14
CA MET A 98 -27.25 -4.35 13.09
C MET A 98 -27.97 -3.55 14.18
N LEU A 99 -29.23 -3.84 14.48
CA LEU A 99 -29.93 -3.12 15.56
C LEU A 99 -29.52 -3.56 16.96
N HIS A 100 -28.79 -4.69 17.09
CA HIS A 100 -28.36 -5.16 18.42
C HIS A 100 -26.95 -5.75 18.38
N ALA A 101 -25.98 -4.89 18.67
CA ALA A 101 -24.69 -5.15 19.31
C ALA A 101 -23.79 -6.28 18.77
N SER A 102 -22.64 -5.90 18.46
CA SER A 102 -21.46 -6.57 17.92
C SER A 102 -21.49 -6.65 16.39
N ALA A 103 -21.13 -5.50 15.75
CA ALA A 103 -20.70 -5.50 14.38
C ALA A 103 -19.65 -6.61 14.21
N THR A 104 -20.01 -7.71 13.56
CA THR A 104 -19.03 -8.71 13.18
C THR A 104 -18.15 -8.07 12.13
N LEU A 105 -16.94 -7.74 12.54
CA LEU A 105 -15.94 -7.16 11.66
C LEU A 105 -15.53 -8.22 10.65
N ASP A 106 -15.32 -7.78 9.42
CA ASP A 106 -14.63 -8.60 8.45
C ASP A 106 -13.19 -8.80 8.89
N ASN A 107 -12.71 -10.02 8.81
CA ASN A 107 -11.35 -10.36 9.26
C ASN A 107 -10.65 -11.25 8.25
N ILE A 108 -9.36 -10.98 8.03
CA ILE A 108 -8.45 -11.87 7.34
C ILE A 108 -7.26 -12.15 8.27
N LEU A 109 -6.91 -13.43 8.39
CA LEU A 109 -5.87 -13.93 9.30
C LEU A 109 -4.92 -14.82 8.52
N GLY A 110 -3.64 -14.72 8.84
CA GLY A 110 -2.62 -15.54 8.21
C GLY A 110 -1.27 -15.42 8.88
N VAL A 111 -0.25 -15.91 8.19
CA VAL A 111 1.15 -15.88 8.63
C VAL A 111 2.02 -15.37 7.48
N ALA A 112 2.83 -14.36 7.74
CA ALA A 112 3.89 -13.94 6.84
C ALA A 112 5.19 -14.66 7.22
N MET A 113 5.81 -15.32 6.24
CA MET A 113 7.08 -16.04 6.39
C MET A 113 8.18 -15.29 5.65
N ILE A 114 9.21 -14.86 6.38
CA ILE A 114 10.35 -14.10 5.84
C ILE A 114 11.65 -14.71 6.32
N GLY A 115 12.46 -15.23 5.40
CA GLY A 115 13.75 -15.79 5.73
C GLY A 115 13.68 -16.92 6.79
N GLY A 116 12.57 -17.65 6.85
CA GLY A 116 12.33 -18.72 7.83
C GLY A 116 11.69 -18.25 9.16
N LYS A 117 11.47 -16.95 9.33
CA LYS A 117 10.73 -16.42 10.48
C LYS A 117 9.24 -16.31 10.14
N GLU A 118 8.40 -16.84 11.02
CA GLU A 118 6.94 -16.73 10.92
C GLU A 118 6.42 -15.59 11.79
N VAL A 119 5.55 -14.77 11.21
CA VAL A 119 4.92 -13.63 11.87
C VAL A 119 3.42 -13.67 11.61
N PRO A 120 2.57 -13.78 12.65
CA PRO A 120 1.13 -13.73 12.47
C PRO A 120 0.72 -12.36 11.93
N VAL A 121 -0.14 -12.36 10.91
CA VAL A 121 -0.66 -11.14 10.28
C VAL A 121 -2.18 -11.15 10.29
N ARG A 122 -2.77 -9.97 10.48
CA ARG A 122 -4.22 -9.79 10.54
C ARG A 122 -4.62 -8.44 9.99
N ALA A 123 -5.73 -8.40 9.27
CA ALA A 123 -6.44 -7.17 8.98
C ALA A 123 -7.92 -7.31 9.34
N THR A 124 -8.52 -6.20 9.75
CA THR A 124 -9.95 -6.11 10.06
C THR A 124 -10.54 -4.91 9.35
N SER A 125 -11.76 -5.04 8.85
CA SER A 125 -12.51 -3.94 8.25
C SER A 125 -13.93 -3.91 8.82
N SER A 126 -14.46 -2.72 9.01
CA SER A 126 -15.87 -2.52 9.28
C SER A 126 -16.55 -2.09 7.98
N PHE A 127 -17.38 -2.94 7.44
CA PHE A 127 -18.11 -2.63 6.22
C PHE A 127 -19.57 -2.30 6.56
N TYR A 128 -20.05 -1.16 6.11
CA TYR A 128 -21.47 -0.82 6.16
C TYR A 128 -22.11 -1.21 4.84
N THR A 129 -22.85 -2.33 4.83
CA THR A 129 -23.62 -2.72 3.66
C THR A 129 -24.81 -1.79 3.48
N ASN A 130 -24.97 -1.24 2.28
CA ASN A 130 -26.21 -0.59 1.90
C ASN A 130 -27.29 -1.70 1.75
N PRO A 131 -28.49 -1.56 2.37
CA PRO A 131 -29.56 -2.57 2.27
C PRO A 131 -29.99 -2.90 0.82
N ILE A 132 -29.70 -2.04 -0.14
CA ILE A 132 -29.95 -2.29 -1.58
C ILE A 132 -29.02 -3.36 -2.15
N ALA A 133 -27.90 -3.66 -1.50
CA ALA A 133 -26.90 -4.63 -1.98
C ALA A 133 -27.30 -6.11 -1.76
N GLN A 134 -28.48 -6.41 -1.21
CA GLN A 134 -28.91 -7.79 -1.01
C GLN A 134 -29.10 -8.59 -2.31
N THR A 135 -29.28 -7.93 -3.44
CA THR A 135 -29.37 -8.56 -4.77
C THR A 135 -28.00 -8.78 -5.42
N MET A 136 -26.91 -8.26 -4.82
CA MET A 136 -25.55 -8.28 -5.33
C MET A 136 -24.56 -8.77 -4.26
N ILE A 137 -24.93 -9.89 -3.59
CA ILE A 137 -24.14 -10.42 -2.46
C ILE A 137 -22.74 -10.82 -2.90
N GLU A 138 -22.58 -11.37 -4.09
CA GLU A 138 -21.28 -11.81 -4.61
C GLU A 138 -20.38 -10.62 -4.88
N GLU A 139 -20.85 -9.59 -5.56
CA GLU A 139 -20.09 -8.36 -5.80
C GLU A 139 -19.71 -7.68 -4.48
N SER A 140 -20.65 -7.62 -3.54
CA SER A 140 -20.37 -7.07 -2.21
C SER A 140 -19.28 -7.86 -1.48
N ASN A 141 -19.31 -9.18 -1.52
CA ASN A 141 -18.29 -10.03 -0.92
C ASN A 141 -16.94 -9.86 -1.64
N ARG A 142 -16.94 -9.73 -2.97
CA ARG A 142 -15.74 -9.47 -3.77
C ARG A 142 -15.07 -8.16 -3.35
N ASP A 143 -15.84 -7.08 -3.20
CA ASP A 143 -15.35 -5.77 -2.77
C ASP A 143 -14.79 -5.81 -1.34
N ARG A 144 -15.43 -6.54 -0.45
CA ARG A 144 -14.97 -6.71 0.94
C ARG A 144 -13.65 -7.47 1.01
N VAL A 145 -13.51 -8.54 0.21
CA VAL A 145 -12.25 -9.28 0.06
C VAL A 145 -11.14 -8.37 -0.45
N ALA A 146 -11.41 -7.56 -1.47
CA ALA A 146 -10.44 -6.61 -2.01
C ALA A 146 -9.98 -5.60 -0.96
N GLN A 147 -10.90 -5.03 -0.17
CA GLN A 147 -10.57 -4.10 0.91
C GLN A 147 -9.73 -4.75 2.02
N LEU A 148 -10.04 -5.98 2.42
CA LEU A 148 -9.26 -6.72 3.41
C LEU A 148 -7.85 -7.03 2.90
N SER A 149 -7.73 -7.45 1.64
CA SER A 149 -6.45 -7.73 0.99
C SER A 149 -5.58 -6.48 0.93
N GLN A 150 -6.16 -5.35 0.52
CA GLN A 150 -5.48 -4.06 0.50
C GLN A 150 -5.02 -3.62 1.89
N ALA A 151 -5.89 -3.75 2.91
CA ALA A 151 -5.54 -3.41 4.28
C ALA A 151 -4.40 -4.29 4.81
N LEU A 152 -4.43 -5.60 4.55
CA LEU A 152 -3.38 -6.52 4.96
C LEU A 152 -2.05 -6.20 4.27
N ALA A 153 -2.07 -5.96 2.96
CA ALA A 153 -0.89 -5.58 2.19
C ALA A 153 -0.29 -4.25 2.68
N TYR A 154 -1.13 -3.27 3.02
CA TYR A 154 -0.68 -2.00 3.59
C TYR A 154 0.07 -2.19 4.92
N TRP A 155 -0.46 -2.98 5.85
CA TRP A 155 0.19 -3.23 7.13
C TRP A 155 1.50 -4.01 6.98
N ILE A 156 1.55 -5.02 6.09
CA ILE A 156 2.78 -5.74 5.76
C ILE A 156 3.80 -4.78 5.11
N GLY A 157 3.33 -3.92 4.20
CA GLY A 157 4.16 -2.92 3.51
C GLY A 157 4.80 -1.89 4.46
N ARG A 158 4.11 -1.50 5.51
CA ARG A 158 4.66 -0.60 6.55
C ARG A 158 5.79 -1.24 7.37
N GLY A 159 5.84 -2.56 7.42
CA GLY A 159 6.82 -3.28 8.23
C GLY A 159 6.46 -3.35 9.70
N ASP A 160 5.23 -3.05 10.09
CA ASP A 160 4.77 -3.06 11.49
C ASP A 160 4.80 -4.49 12.10
N TYR A 161 5.02 -5.50 11.27
CA TYR A 161 5.14 -6.90 11.66
C TYR A 161 6.59 -7.44 11.73
N PHE A 162 7.60 -6.64 11.32
CA PHE A 162 8.98 -7.14 11.11
C PHE A 162 10.02 -6.40 11.94
#